data_2cddb83c722d473c15161c7dae1198ab
#
_entry.id   2cddb83c722d473c15161c7dae1198ab
#
_cell.length_a   1.000
_cell.length_b   1.000
_cell.length_c   1.000
_cell.angle_alpha   90.00
_cell.angle_beta   90.00
_cell.angle_gamma   90.00
#
_symmetry.space_group_name_H-M   'P 1'
#
loop_
_entity.id
_entity.type
_entity.pdbx_description
1 polymer ?
#
loop_
_entity_poly.entity_id
_entity_poly.type
_entity_poly.pdbx_seq_one_letter_code
_entity_poly.pdbx_strand_id
1 'polypeptide(L)'
;QLSIFVAVEEDRPFRLDAVKIEINGELATHHIYSFNELEALQKGGVQRAYTGNVTTGDHELLVTVMGKTDSGKDFSHSNTFSFSKGVKPKTLGITLAEPGLGNDGIQVGDW
;
A
#
# COMPACT_ATOMS: atom_id res chain seq x y z
N GLN A 1 1.39 -8.75 -16.70
CA GLN A 1 2.21 -8.22 -15.62
C GLN A 1 1.39 -7.29 -14.73
N LEU A 2 1.62 -7.38 -13.45
CA LEU A 2 1.00 -6.51 -12.44
C LEU A 2 2.11 -5.74 -11.72
N SER A 3 1.95 -4.42 -11.62
CA SER A 3 2.84 -3.57 -10.82
C SER A 3 2.01 -2.85 -9.76
N ILE A 4 2.54 -2.78 -8.54
CA ILE A 4 1.88 -2.11 -7.42
C ILE A 4 2.81 -1.05 -6.85
N PHE A 5 2.30 0.18 -6.77
CA PHE A 5 3.05 1.32 -6.25
C PHE A 5 2.43 1.80 -4.95
N VAL A 6 3.26 2.36 -4.08
CA VAL A 6 2.84 2.94 -2.81
C VAL A 6 3.20 4.42 -2.79
N ALA A 7 2.25 5.25 -2.40
CA ALA A 7 2.43 6.67 -2.16
C ALA A 7 1.80 7.03 -0.81
N VAL A 8 2.24 8.14 -0.23
CA VAL A 8 1.75 8.64 1.05
C VAL A 8 1.18 10.03 0.84
N GLU A 9 0.03 10.32 1.45
CA GLU A 9 -0.52 11.68 1.43
C GLU A 9 0.40 12.65 2.17
N GLU A 10 0.65 13.82 1.56
CA GLU A 10 1.62 14.79 2.05
C GLU A 10 1.11 15.62 3.23
N ASP A 11 -0.20 15.80 3.33
CA ASP A 11 -0.81 16.79 4.24
C ASP A 11 -0.88 16.34 5.69
N ARG A 12 -0.66 15.05 5.97
CA ARG A 12 -0.83 14.51 7.31
C ARG A 12 0.34 13.60 7.64
N PRO A 13 1.37 14.15 8.28
CA PRO A 13 2.54 13.34 8.63
C PRO A 13 2.16 12.25 9.63
N PHE A 14 2.56 11.05 9.33
CA PHE A 14 2.52 9.91 10.24
C PHE A 14 3.74 9.06 9.94
N ARG A 15 4.12 8.20 10.87
CA ARG A 15 5.26 7.32 10.63
C ARG A 15 4.78 6.01 10.04
N LEU A 16 5.17 5.75 8.81
CA LEU A 16 4.93 4.46 8.16
C LEU A 16 6.10 3.54 8.48
N ASP A 17 5.82 2.42 9.15
CA ASP A 17 6.85 1.46 9.53
C ASP A 17 6.96 0.30 8.55
N ALA A 18 5.83 -0.24 8.11
CA ALA A 18 5.84 -1.39 7.20
C ALA A 18 4.55 -1.48 6.39
N VAL A 19 4.67 -2.09 5.21
CA VAL A 19 3.53 -2.46 4.36
C VAL A 19 3.68 -3.92 3.98
N LYS A 20 2.62 -4.68 4.13
CA LYS A 20 2.54 -6.06 3.71
C LYS A 20 1.43 -6.21 2.68
N ILE A 21 1.72 -6.90 1.59
CA ILE A 21 0.78 -7.11 0.49
C ILE A 21 0.65 -8.61 0.26
N GLU A 22 -0.59 -9.09 0.26
CA GLU A 22 -0.90 -10.47 -0.09
C GLU A 22 -1.85 -10.47 -1.29
N ILE A 23 -1.62 -11.38 -2.23
CA ILE A 23 -2.46 -11.56 -3.40
C ILE A 23 -3.03 -12.98 -3.32
N ASN A 24 -4.36 -13.08 -3.27
CA ASN A 24 -5.07 -14.37 -3.13
C ASN A 24 -4.56 -15.20 -1.94
N GLY A 25 -4.24 -14.54 -0.83
CA GLY A 25 -3.78 -15.20 0.38
C GLY A 25 -2.30 -15.54 0.40
N GLU A 26 -1.54 -15.23 -0.64
CA GLU A 26 -0.10 -15.48 -0.69
C GLU A 26 0.68 -14.18 -0.54
N LEU A 27 1.72 -14.21 0.28
CA LEU A 27 2.57 -13.05 0.50
C LEU A 27 3.28 -12.64 -0.78
N ALA A 28 3.03 -11.41 -1.22
CA ALA A 28 3.69 -10.83 -2.39
C ALA A 28 4.81 -9.88 -1.98
N THR A 29 4.59 -9.09 -0.93
CA THR A 29 5.57 -8.08 -0.47
C THR A 29 5.42 -7.87 1.03
N HIS A 30 6.56 -7.77 1.72
CA HIS A 30 6.63 -7.28 3.09
C HIS A 30 7.81 -6.33 3.17
N HIS A 31 7.53 -5.04 3.21
CA HIS A 31 8.56 -4.01 3.19
C HIS A 31 8.58 -3.25 4.51
N ILE A 32 9.75 -3.17 5.11
CA ILE A 32 9.99 -2.37 6.32
C ILE A 32 10.72 -1.10 5.87
N TYR A 33 10.16 0.06 6.19
CA TYR A 33 10.66 1.33 5.70
C TYR A 33 11.78 1.88 6.56
N SER A 34 12.84 2.34 5.91
CA SER A 34 13.87 3.13 6.56
C SER A 34 13.41 4.57 6.71
N PHE A 35 14.11 5.34 7.54
CA PHE A 35 13.83 6.77 7.69
C PHE A 35 13.95 7.50 6.35
N ASN A 36 14.98 7.20 5.56
CA ASN A 36 15.20 7.85 4.27
C ASN A 36 14.11 7.53 3.26
N GLU A 37 13.63 6.29 3.24
CA GLU A 37 12.54 5.89 2.36
C GLU A 37 11.25 6.61 2.73
N LEU A 38 10.92 6.69 4.01
CA LEU A 38 9.74 7.39 4.48
C LEU A 38 9.81 8.88 4.14
N GLU A 39 10.97 9.50 4.33
CA GLU A 39 11.15 10.92 3.98
C GLU A 39 10.91 11.15 2.50
N ALA A 40 11.41 10.27 1.64
CA ALA A 40 11.19 10.38 0.19
C ALA A 40 9.71 10.27 -0.17
N LEU A 41 8.98 9.35 0.47
CA LEU A 41 7.54 9.21 0.25
C LEU A 41 6.77 10.43 0.72
N GLN A 42 7.15 10.99 1.88
CA GLN A 42 6.49 12.18 2.42
C GLN A 42 6.71 13.42 1.55
N LYS A 43 7.76 13.42 0.73
CA LYS A 43 8.06 14.49 -0.23
C LYS A 43 7.42 14.26 -1.60
N GLY A 44 6.51 13.33 -1.71
CA GLY A 44 5.79 13.04 -2.94
C GLY A 44 6.39 11.90 -3.77
N GLY A 45 7.36 11.19 -3.24
CA GLY A 45 7.94 10.03 -3.92
C GLY A 45 6.95 8.88 -4.00
N VAL A 46 7.20 7.98 -4.94
CA VAL A 46 6.39 6.78 -5.16
C VAL A 46 7.32 5.58 -5.16
N GLN A 47 6.96 4.56 -4.38
CA GLN A 47 7.74 3.32 -4.32
C GLN A 47 7.07 2.24 -5.13
N ARG A 48 7.84 1.52 -5.96
CA ARG A 48 7.36 0.30 -6.58
C ARG A 48 7.47 -0.84 -5.56
N ALA A 49 6.32 -1.27 -5.03
CA ALA A 49 6.27 -2.26 -3.98
C ALA A 49 6.27 -3.69 -4.52
N TYR A 50 5.74 -3.90 -5.71
CA TYR A 50 5.62 -5.23 -6.29
C TYR A 50 5.58 -5.17 -7.80
N THR A 51 6.21 -6.15 -8.45
CA THR A 51 6.07 -6.42 -9.89
C THR A 51 6.09 -7.93 -10.06
N GLY A 52 5.10 -8.45 -10.76
CA GLY A 52 5.02 -9.88 -11.01
C GLY A 52 3.91 -10.22 -12.00
N ASN A 53 3.78 -11.49 -12.27
CA ASN A 53 2.76 -11.99 -13.17
C ASN A 53 1.59 -12.54 -12.37
N VAL A 54 0.38 -12.16 -12.77
CA VAL A 54 -0.85 -12.77 -12.26
C VAL A 54 -1.67 -13.22 -13.44
N THR A 55 -2.48 -14.25 -13.24
CA THR A 55 -3.34 -14.78 -14.30
C THR A 55 -4.44 -13.78 -14.64
N THR A 56 -5.05 -13.91 -15.82
CA THR A 56 -6.27 -13.17 -16.14
C THR A 56 -7.39 -13.63 -15.22
N GLY A 57 -8.28 -12.70 -14.88
CA GLY A 57 -9.41 -12.97 -13.99
C GLY A 57 -9.40 -12.10 -12.76
N ASP A 58 -10.23 -12.45 -11.81
CA ASP A 58 -10.41 -11.69 -10.58
C ASP A 58 -9.42 -12.14 -9.51
N HIS A 59 -8.91 -11.16 -8.75
CA HIS A 59 -7.94 -11.39 -7.69
C HIS A 59 -8.30 -10.56 -6.47
N GLU A 60 -7.83 -11.03 -5.32
CA GLU A 60 -8.01 -10.34 -4.04
C GLU A 60 -6.68 -9.82 -3.55
N LEU A 61 -6.66 -8.54 -3.17
CA LEU A 61 -5.48 -7.86 -2.64
C LEU A 61 -5.73 -7.53 -1.18
N LEU A 62 -4.87 -8.02 -0.29
CA LEU A 62 -4.90 -7.65 1.12
C LEU A 62 -3.69 -6.76 1.40
N VAL A 63 -3.97 -5.55 1.89
CA VAL A 63 -2.94 -4.58 2.27
C VAL A 63 -2.97 -4.40 3.77
N THR A 64 -1.83 -4.59 4.41
CA THR A 64 -1.65 -4.36 5.85
C THR A 64 -0.62 -3.26 6.04
N VAL A 65 -0.96 -2.25 6.83
CA VAL A 65 -0.13 -1.09 7.09
C VAL A 65 0.13 -0.97 8.59
N MET A 66 1.39 -0.81 8.95
CA MET A 66 1.82 -0.64 10.34
C MET A 66 2.61 0.64 10.49
N GLY A 67 2.36 1.37 11.57
CA GLY A 67 3.06 2.62 11.80
C GLY A 67 2.69 3.28 13.12
N LYS A 68 2.98 4.58 13.21
CA LYS A 68 2.59 5.44 14.34
C LYS A 68 1.86 6.66 13.82
N THR A 69 0.79 7.03 14.53
CA THR A 69 0.09 8.29 14.26
C THR A 69 0.95 9.47 14.68
N ASP A 70 0.57 10.68 14.28
CA ASP A 70 1.23 11.92 14.68
C ASP A 70 1.24 12.09 16.20
N SER A 71 0.24 11.56 16.91
CA SER A 71 0.19 11.59 18.37
C SER A 71 1.06 10.52 19.04
N GLY A 72 1.79 9.70 18.28
CA GLY A 72 2.69 8.69 18.80
C GLY A 72 2.05 7.35 19.10
N LYS A 73 0.84 7.11 18.61
CA LYS A 73 0.10 5.88 18.85
C LYS A 73 0.41 4.84 17.76
N ASP A 74 0.77 3.64 18.16
CA ASP A 74 0.97 2.53 17.21
C ASP A 74 -0.35 2.13 16.57
N PHE A 75 -0.31 1.80 15.29
CA PHE A 75 -1.48 1.27 14.59
C PHE A 75 -1.08 0.15 13.65
N SER A 76 -2.04 -0.75 13.40
CA SER A 76 -1.93 -1.77 12.38
C SER A 76 -3.33 -1.93 11.77
N HIS A 77 -3.44 -1.66 10.48
CA HIS A 77 -4.72 -1.75 9.76
C HIS A 77 -4.57 -2.58 8.51
N SER A 78 -5.62 -3.31 8.18
CA SER A 78 -5.68 -4.11 6.97
C SER A 78 -6.97 -3.84 6.24
N ASN A 79 -6.92 -3.93 4.91
CA ASN A 79 -8.12 -3.84 4.08
C ASN A 79 -7.95 -4.71 2.85
N THR A 80 -9.06 -5.27 2.39
CA THR A 80 -9.11 -6.17 1.25
C THR A 80 -9.75 -5.46 0.07
N PHE A 81 -9.14 -5.62 -1.10
CA PHE A 81 -9.61 -5.01 -2.35
C PHE A 81 -9.66 -6.07 -3.43
N SER A 82 -10.62 -5.95 -4.34
CA SER A 82 -10.72 -6.83 -5.50
C SER A 82 -10.27 -6.08 -6.74
N PHE A 83 -9.55 -6.78 -7.61
CA PHE A 83 -9.21 -6.23 -8.91
C PHE A 83 -9.30 -7.31 -9.99
N SER A 84 -9.51 -6.88 -11.22
CA SER A 84 -9.57 -7.78 -12.39
C SER A 84 -8.35 -7.57 -13.26
N LYS A 85 -7.73 -8.67 -13.68
CA LYS A 85 -6.57 -8.65 -14.57
C LYS A 85 -7.00 -9.15 -15.94
N GLY A 86 -6.81 -8.30 -16.96
CA GLY A 86 -6.96 -8.70 -18.36
C GLY A 86 -5.62 -9.10 -18.96
N VAL A 87 -5.57 -9.16 -20.29
CA VAL A 87 -4.36 -9.54 -21.01
C VAL A 87 -3.30 -8.44 -21.02
N LYS A 88 -3.70 -7.20 -20.77
CA LYS A 88 -2.77 -6.06 -20.74
C LYS A 88 -2.13 -5.90 -19.37
N PRO A 89 -0.92 -5.33 -19.30
CA PRO A 89 -0.32 -4.98 -18.01
C PRO A 89 -1.25 -4.09 -17.21
N LYS A 90 -1.23 -4.27 -15.88
CA LYS A 90 -2.05 -3.49 -14.96
C LYS A 90 -1.18 -2.85 -13.89
N THR A 91 -1.50 -1.61 -13.55
CA THR A 91 -0.82 -0.87 -12.49
C THR A 91 -1.84 -0.48 -11.43
N LEU A 92 -1.56 -0.85 -10.18
CA LEU A 92 -2.35 -0.44 -9.02
C LEU A 92 -1.54 0.53 -8.17
N GLY A 93 -2.22 1.54 -7.63
CA GLY A 93 -1.62 2.47 -6.70
C GLY A 93 -2.27 2.34 -5.33
N ILE A 94 -1.44 2.22 -4.30
CA ILE A 94 -1.86 2.24 -2.91
C ILE A 94 -1.49 3.61 -2.36
N THR A 95 -2.48 4.38 -1.91
CA THR A 95 -2.26 5.67 -1.28
C THR A 95 -2.54 5.53 0.21
N LEU A 96 -1.58 5.92 1.02
CA LEU A 96 -1.63 5.78 2.46
C LEU A 96 -1.77 7.15 3.13
N ALA A 97 -2.64 7.21 4.14
CA ALA A 97 -2.85 8.40 4.96
C ALA A 97 -2.90 7.99 6.41
N GLU A 98 -2.79 8.98 7.31
CA GLU A 98 -2.95 8.71 8.73
C GLU A 98 -4.35 8.15 8.99
N PRO A 99 -4.45 6.99 9.66
CA PRO A 99 -5.75 6.44 10.00
C PRO A 99 -6.47 7.32 11.00
N GLY A 100 -7.78 7.39 10.88
CA GLY A 100 -8.63 8.18 11.73
C GLY A 100 -9.91 7.44 12.08
N LEU A 101 -10.84 8.15 12.71
CA LEU A 101 -12.10 7.57 13.12
C LEU A 101 -12.91 7.14 11.89
N GLY A 102 -13.18 5.83 11.78
CA GLY A 102 -13.90 5.28 10.64
C GLY A 102 -13.09 5.19 9.34
N ASN A 103 -11.77 5.37 9.42
CA ASN A 103 -10.92 5.40 8.23
C ASN A 103 -9.59 4.68 8.54
N ASP A 104 -9.26 3.66 7.75
CA ASP A 104 -8.00 2.92 7.93
C ASP A 104 -6.81 3.57 7.19
N GLY A 105 -7.07 4.63 6.41
CA GLY A 105 -6.01 5.33 5.69
C GLY A 105 -5.49 4.61 4.46
N ILE A 106 -6.16 3.58 3.99
CA ILE A 106 -5.70 2.77 2.85
C ILE A 106 -6.65 2.95 1.67
N GLN A 107 -6.14 3.44 0.55
CA GLN A 107 -6.89 3.55 -0.70
C GLN A 107 -6.15 2.82 -1.80
N VAL A 108 -6.87 2.08 -2.63
CA VAL A 108 -6.30 1.37 -3.77
C VAL A 108 -7.11 1.71 -5.01
N GLY A 109 -6.42 1.99 -6.10
CA GLY A 109 -7.05 2.27 -7.37
C GLY A 109 -6.13 1.98 -8.54
N ASP A 110 -6.67 2.09 -9.73
CA ASP A 110 -5.89 1.96 -10.97
C ASP A 110 -5.03 3.22 -11.16
N TRP A 111 -3.82 3.00 -11.61
CA TRP A 111 -2.89 4.08 -11.91
C TRP A 111 -2.47 4.08 -13.37
#